data_9b26e140c0fa25d548722e86a4a278e0
#
_entry.id   9b26e140c0fa25d548722e86a4a278e0
#
_cell.length_a   1.000
_cell.length_b   1.000
_cell.length_c   1.000
_cell.angle_alpha   90.00
_cell.angle_beta   90.00
_cell.angle_gamma   90.00
#
_symmetry.space_group_name_H-M   'P 1'
#
loop_
_entity.id
_entity.type
_entity.pdbx_description
1 polymer ?
#
loop_
_entity_poly.entity_id
_entity_poly.type
_entity_poly.pdbx_seq_one_letter_code
_entity_poly.pdbx_strand_id
1 'polypeptide(L)'
;FDRAHYFSSMDPNAAPWTPSSINLPKQPDFVVGPAGAQGVTHTSIQAAVDAAITKHSASRQYIAILPGEYEGTVYVPAAPGSITLYGLGEKAIDVKIGLAIDSEIDSNTWRHLVNPAGKYMPGKPAWYMFDNCQSKRAATIGVMCSAVFWSQNNGLQLQNLTIQNTLGDSVDAGNHQAVA
;
A
#
# COMPACT_ATOMS: atom_id res chain seq x y z
N PHE A 1 26.67 -4.17 -10.11
CA PHE A 1 26.25 -2.77 -10.02
C PHE A 1 27.21 -2.02 -9.07
N ASP A 2 28.03 -1.12 -9.61
CA ASP A 2 28.97 -0.33 -8.81
C ASP A 2 28.24 0.90 -8.26
N ARG A 3 27.83 0.82 -7.00
CA ARG A 3 27.15 1.90 -6.27
C ARG A 3 28.00 3.17 -6.20
N ALA A 4 29.30 3.03 -5.99
CA ALA A 4 30.18 4.18 -5.84
C ALA A 4 30.27 4.97 -7.15
N HIS A 5 30.32 4.27 -8.30
CA HIS A 5 30.35 4.91 -9.61
C HIS A 5 29.03 5.61 -9.94
N TYR A 6 27.89 4.99 -9.60
CA TYR A 6 26.58 5.60 -9.82
C TYR A 6 26.37 6.90 -9.05
N PHE A 7 26.78 6.93 -7.79
CA PHE A 7 26.65 8.13 -6.94
C PHE A 7 27.74 9.17 -7.22
N SER A 8 28.90 8.80 -7.77
CA SER A 8 29.95 9.75 -8.15
C SER A 8 29.60 10.59 -9.39
N SER A 9 28.61 10.17 -10.17
CA SER A 9 28.10 10.93 -11.31
C SER A 9 27.06 11.99 -10.93
N MET A 10 26.61 12.02 -9.68
CA MET A 10 25.72 13.07 -9.18
C MET A 10 26.52 14.35 -8.93
N ASP A 11 25.96 15.49 -9.27
CA ASP A 11 26.56 16.80 -8.98
C ASP A 11 26.82 16.91 -7.46
N PRO A 12 28.08 16.96 -7.02
CA PRO A 12 28.40 17.07 -5.59
C PRO A 12 27.90 18.36 -4.94
N ASN A 13 27.52 19.35 -5.77
CA ASN A 13 26.96 20.61 -5.31
C ASN A 13 25.42 20.64 -5.36
N ALA A 14 24.78 19.57 -5.88
CA ALA A 14 23.34 19.47 -5.82
C ALA A 14 22.87 19.43 -4.36
N ALA A 15 21.97 20.30 -3.98
CA ALA A 15 21.35 20.22 -2.66
C ALA A 15 20.71 18.85 -2.49
N PRO A 16 20.91 18.17 -1.35
CA PRO A 16 20.28 16.88 -1.11
C PRO A 16 18.76 17.05 -1.24
N TRP A 17 18.14 16.12 -2.00
CA TRP A 17 16.70 16.14 -2.13
C TRP A 17 16.06 15.95 -0.74
N THR A 18 15.21 16.90 -0.38
CA THR A 18 14.44 16.87 0.85
C THR A 18 12.96 16.78 0.49
N PRO A 19 12.23 15.75 0.94
CA PRO A 19 10.79 15.69 0.67
C PRO A 19 10.08 16.90 1.28
N SER A 20 9.12 17.45 0.56
CA SER A 20 8.27 18.51 1.11
C SER A 20 7.52 17.99 2.34
N SER A 21 7.44 18.80 3.39
CA SER A 21 6.63 18.46 4.56
C SER A 21 5.15 18.30 4.18
N ILE A 22 4.54 17.25 4.68
CA ILE A 22 3.09 17.04 4.53
C ILE A 22 2.39 17.74 5.69
N ASN A 23 1.53 18.70 5.38
CA ASN A 23 0.70 19.34 6.38
C ASN A 23 -0.49 18.42 6.71
N LEU A 24 -0.45 17.77 7.86
CA LEU A 24 -1.53 16.91 8.32
C LEU A 24 -2.64 17.76 8.98
N PRO A 25 -3.92 17.41 8.77
CA PRO A 25 -5.02 18.10 9.41
C PRO A 25 -5.09 17.74 10.91
N LYS A 26 -5.69 18.61 11.71
CA LYS A 26 -5.96 18.32 13.13
C LYS A 26 -6.90 17.12 13.32
N GLN A 27 -7.80 16.92 12.38
CA GLN A 27 -8.72 15.79 12.35
C GLN A 27 -8.65 15.10 10.99
N PRO A 28 -8.32 13.81 10.94
CA PRO A 28 -8.37 13.03 9.71
C PRO A 28 -9.82 12.79 9.28
N ASP A 29 -10.01 12.49 8.00
CA ASP A 29 -11.31 12.06 7.47
C ASP A 29 -11.68 10.66 7.95
N PHE A 30 -10.69 9.80 8.12
CA PHE A 30 -10.83 8.41 8.54
C PHE A 30 -9.70 8.03 9.50
N VAL A 31 -10.03 7.16 10.45
CA VAL A 31 -9.05 6.55 11.36
C VAL A 31 -9.16 5.04 11.26
N VAL A 32 -8.03 4.40 11.00
CA VAL A 32 -7.91 2.93 10.94
C VAL A 32 -7.26 2.42 12.21
N GLY A 33 -7.83 1.37 12.78
CA GLY A 33 -7.30 0.74 13.99
C GLY A 33 -8.14 -0.44 14.45
N PRO A 34 -7.83 -0.99 15.62
CA PRO A 34 -8.58 -2.09 16.20
C PRO A 34 -10.05 -1.72 16.44
N ALA A 35 -10.95 -2.68 16.29
CA ALA A 35 -12.37 -2.48 16.60
C ALA A 35 -12.55 -2.01 18.04
N GLY A 36 -13.38 -0.97 18.25
CA GLY A 36 -13.67 -0.42 19.58
C GLY A 36 -12.62 0.57 20.11
N ALA A 37 -11.51 0.78 19.44
CA ALA A 37 -10.57 1.84 19.84
C ALA A 37 -11.18 3.23 19.58
N GLN A 38 -10.86 4.16 20.46
CA GLN A 38 -11.43 5.51 20.41
C GLN A 38 -11.10 6.22 19.09
N GLY A 39 -12.11 6.77 18.45
CA GLY A 39 -11.98 7.51 17.19
C GLY A 39 -11.81 6.65 15.94
N VAL A 40 -11.69 5.33 16.06
CA VAL A 40 -11.56 4.42 14.91
C VAL A 40 -12.87 4.39 14.12
N THR A 41 -12.76 4.63 12.82
CA THR A 41 -13.88 4.58 11.87
C THR A 41 -13.87 3.29 11.03
N HIS A 42 -12.69 2.69 10.84
CA HIS A 42 -12.49 1.50 10.00
C HIS A 42 -11.47 0.54 10.65
N THR A 43 -11.71 -0.75 10.49
CA THR A 43 -10.81 -1.79 11.01
C THR A 43 -9.78 -2.28 9.98
N SER A 44 -9.88 -1.84 8.73
CA SER A 44 -8.89 -2.14 7.70
C SER A 44 -8.56 -0.90 6.86
N ILE A 45 -7.30 -0.84 6.41
CA ILE A 45 -6.82 0.26 5.57
C ILE A 45 -7.58 0.28 4.24
N GLN A 46 -7.83 -0.89 3.62
CA GLN A 46 -8.57 -0.95 2.36
C GLN A 46 -9.99 -0.40 2.50
N ALA A 47 -10.68 -0.70 3.60
CA ALA A 47 -12.03 -0.19 3.81
C ALA A 47 -12.05 1.34 3.95
N ALA A 48 -11.05 1.93 4.60
CA ALA A 48 -10.91 3.38 4.69
C ALA A 48 -10.59 4.02 3.33
N VAL A 49 -9.71 3.38 2.54
CA VAL A 49 -9.41 3.79 1.16
C VAL A 49 -10.68 3.75 0.30
N ASP A 50 -11.42 2.66 0.33
CA ASP A 50 -12.67 2.52 -0.43
C ASP A 50 -13.69 3.60 -0.03
N ALA A 51 -13.81 3.89 1.26
CA ALA A 51 -14.69 4.94 1.77
C ALA A 51 -14.25 6.33 1.29
N ALA A 52 -12.94 6.63 1.33
CA ALA A 52 -12.39 7.89 0.85
C ALA A 52 -12.68 8.10 -0.65
N ILE A 53 -12.52 7.06 -1.46
CA ILE A 53 -12.79 7.11 -2.90
C ILE A 53 -14.28 7.24 -3.18
N THR A 54 -15.12 6.53 -2.44
CA THR A 54 -16.59 6.59 -2.61
C THR A 54 -17.17 7.97 -2.30
N LYS A 55 -16.48 8.79 -1.50
CA LYS A 55 -16.89 10.19 -1.29
C LYS A 55 -16.86 11.03 -2.57
N HIS A 56 -16.14 10.61 -3.62
CA HIS A 56 -15.95 11.36 -4.87
C HIS A 56 -15.53 12.83 -4.66
N SER A 57 -14.85 13.11 -3.55
CA SER A 57 -14.37 14.47 -3.23
C SER A 57 -13.19 14.84 -4.11
N ALA A 58 -13.19 16.06 -4.65
CA ALA A 58 -12.01 16.63 -5.31
C ALA A 58 -10.93 17.07 -4.28
N SER A 59 -11.33 17.25 -3.03
CA SER A 59 -10.40 17.60 -1.95
C SER A 59 -9.61 16.38 -1.48
N ARG A 60 -8.39 16.62 -1.02
CA ARG A 60 -7.55 15.58 -0.42
C ARG A 60 -8.26 14.93 0.77
N GLN A 61 -8.22 13.61 0.84
CA GLN A 61 -8.73 12.83 1.95
C GLN A 61 -7.57 12.31 2.81
N TYR A 62 -7.71 12.39 4.12
CA TYR A 62 -6.68 12.03 5.07
C TYR A 62 -7.09 10.79 5.87
N ILE A 63 -6.29 9.75 5.79
CA ILE A 63 -6.50 8.48 6.48
C ILE A 63 -5.38 8.30 7.50
N ALA A 64 -5.70 8.44 8.77
CA ALA A 64 -4.79 8.18 9.89
C ALA A 64 -4.83 6.69 10.25
N ILE A 65 -3.67 6.13 10.57
CA ILE A 65 -3.54 4.71 10.90
C ILE A 65 -2.90 4.60 12.29
N LEU A 66 -3.61 3.97 13.24
CA LEU A 66 -3.09 3.70 14.57
C LEU A 66 -1.91 2.73 14.51
N PRO A 67 -0.97 2.76 15.49
CA PRO A 67 0.09 1.77 15.60
C PRO A 67 -0.45 0.34 15.56
N GLY A 68 0.21 -0.51 14.78
CA GLY A 68 -0.18 -1.91 14.60
C GLY A 68 0.40 -2.54 13.35
N GLU A 69 0.21 -3.85 13.23
CA GLU A 69 0.54 -4.62 12.05
C GLU A 69 -0.75 -4.90 11.25
N TYR A 70 -0.73 -4.50 9.99
CA TYR A 70 -1.85 -4.60 9.07
C TYR A 70 -1.49 -5.58 7.96
N GLU A 71 -1.91 -6.82 8.12
CA GLU A 71 -1.63 -7.86 7.14
C GLU A 71 -2.51 -7.72 5.90
N GLY A 72 -1.89 -7.87 4.74
CA GLY A 72 -2.55 -7.89 3.44
C GLY A 72 -2.11 -6.78 2.51
N THR A 73 -2.75 -6.76 1.34
CA THR A 73 -2.50 -5.75 0.31
C THR A 73 -3.38 -4.51 0.50
N VAL A 74 -2.90 -3.38 -0.01
CA VAL A 74 -3.68 -2.13 -0.13
C VAL A 74 -3.63 -1.64 -1.57
N TYR A 75 -4.79 -1.53 -2.19
CA TYR A 75 -4.95 -1.01 -3.55
C TYR A 75 -5.68 0.33 -3.52
N VAL A 76 -5.02 1.35 -4.06
CA VAL A 76 -5.55 2.72 -4.09
C VAL A 76 -5.89 3.08 -5.54
N PRO A 77 -7.15 2.95 -5.95
CA PRO A 77 -7.60 3.28 -7.30
C PRO A 77 -7.43 4.77 -7.64
N ALA A 78 -7.51 5.07 -8.94
CA ALA A 78 -7.64 6.44 -9.39
C ALA A 78 -8.93 7.08 -8.83
N ALA A 79 -8.85 8.33 -8.41
CA ALA A 79 -9.96 9.09 -7.88
C ALA A 79 -9.80 10.59 -8.23
N PRO A 80 -10.90 11.38 -8.22
CA PRO A 80 -10.82 12.83 -8.45
C PRO A 80 -9.94 13.56 -7.44
N GLY A 81 -9.97 13.13 -6.17
CA GLY A 81 -9.16 13.70 -5.10
C GLY A 81 -7.94 12.86 -4.76
N SER A 82 -6.96 13.52 -4.19
CA SER A 82 -5.73 12.89 -3.68
C SER A 82 -5.97 12.27 -2.31
N ILE A 83 -5.18 11.26 -1.96
CA ILE A 83 -5.25 10.57 -0.66
C ILE A 83 -3.91 10.73 0.06
N THR A 84 -3.96 10.96 1.36
CA THR A 84 -2.81 10.86 2.27
C THR A 84 -3.09 9.74 3.28
N LEU A 85 -2.19 8.74 3.34
CA LEU A 85 -2.17 7.75 4.41
C LEU A 85 -1.01 8.08 5.34
N TYR A 86 -1.25 8.10 6.65
CA TYR A 86 -0.19 8.38 7.61
C TYR A 86 -0.34 7.62 8.92
N GLY A 87 0.79 7.18 9.45
CA GLY A 87 0.84 6.50 10.74
C GLY A 87 0.84 7.49 11.91
N LEU A 88 0.11 7.13 12.97
CA LEU A 88 0.05 7.88 14.23
C LEU A 88 1.08 7.39 15.27
N GLY A 89 1.96 6.46 14.92
CA GLY A 89 3.07 6.05 15.76
C GLY A 89 4.18 7.11 15.85
N GLU A 90 5.08 6.94 16.81
CA GLU A 90 6.27 7.80 16.95
C GLU A 90 7.24 7.57 15.78
N LYS A 91 7.30 6.34 15.28
CA LYS A 91 8.20 5.91 14.20
C LYS A 91 7.41 5.22 13.08
N ALA A 92 7.95 5.26 11.88
CA ALA A 92 7.32 4.60 10.71
C ALA A 92 7.10 3.09 10.92
N ILE A 93 7.97 2.43 11.69
CA ILE A 93 7.87 1.00 11.99
C ILE A 93 6.68 0.66 12.90
N ASP A 94 6.14 1.65 13.62
CA ASP A 94 5.00 1.42 14.51
C ASP A 94 3.71 1.13 13.74
N VAL A 95 3.66 1.52 12.45
CA VAL A 95 2.57 1.19 11.53
C VAL A 95 3.14 0.39 10.37
N LYS A 96 2.88 -0.91 10.34
CA LYS A 96 3.41 -1.81 9.33
C LYS A 96 2.29 -2.40 8.48
N ILE A 97 2.40 -2.24 7.16
CA ILE A 97 1.54 -2.88 6.16
C ILE A 97 2.39 -3.96 5.49
N GLY A 98 1.98 -5.21 5.57
CA GLY A 98 2.81 -6.29 5.07
C GLY A 98 2.05 -7.50 4.57
N LEU A 99 2.66 -8.22 3.64
CA LEU A 99 2.20 -9.52 3.16
C LEU A 99 3.39 -10.29 2.59
N ALA A 100 3.46 -11.60 2.85
CA ALA A 100 4.41 -12.49 2.21
C ALA A 100 3.86 -12.92 0.85
N ILE A 101 4.37 -12.33 -0.24
CA ILE A 101 3.86 -12.57 -1.58
C ILE A 101 4.97 -12.43 -2.63
N ASP A 102 4.99 -13.29 -3.64
CA ASP A 102 5.91 -13.16 -4.77
C ASP A 102 5.23 -13.31 -6.14
N SER A 103 6.00 -13.10 -7.19
CA SER A 103 5.53 -13.15 -8.58
C SER A 103 5.25 -14.56 -9.08
N GLU A 104 5.83 -15.59 -8.45
CA GLU A 104 5.71 -16.99 -8.86
C GLU A 104 4.53 -17.73 -8.22
N ILE A 105 3.80 -17.06 -7.34
CA ILE A 105 2.59 -17.62 -6.72
C ILE A 105 1.54 -17.93 -7.80
N ASP A 106 0.89 -19.08 -7.71
CA ASP A 106 -0.22 -19.42 -8.60
C ASP A 106 -1.46 -18.57 -8.32
N SER A 107 -2.26 -18.36 -9.38
CA SER A 107 -3.42 -17.45 -9.32
C SER A 107 -4.48 -17.86 -8.29
N ASN A 108 -4.61 -19.15 -7.95
CA ASN A 108 -5.60 -19.58 -6.98
C ASN A 108 -5.16 -19.30 -5.54
N THR A 109 -3.92 -19.67 -5.21
CA THR A 109 -3.29 -19.34 -3.91
C THR A 109 -3.26 -17.83 -3.71
N TRP A 110 -2.88 -17.07 -4.75
CA TRP A 110 -2.87 -15.61 -4.72
C TRP A 110 -4.25 -15.04 -4.36
N ARG A 111 -5.34 -15.52 -4.99
CA ARG A 111 -6.69 -15.02 -4.69
C ARG A 111 -7.07 -15.18 -3.23
N HIS A 112 -6.76 -16.32 -2.64
CA HIS A 112 -7.05 -16.58 -1.23
C HIS A 112 -6.19 -15.73 -0.29
N LEU A 113 -4.93 -15.52 -0.64
CA LEU A 113 -3.99 -14.74 0.14
C LEU A 113 -4.32 -13.23 0.12
N VAL A 114 -4.59 -12.69 -1.07
CA VAL A 114 -4.78 -11.25 -1.28
C VAL A 114 -6.20 -10.80 -0.95
N ASN A 115 -7.18 -11.67 -1.15
CA ASN A 115 -8.59 -11.34 -0.95
C ASN A 115 -9.29 -12.22 0.09
N PRO A 116 -8.76 -12.34 1.32
CA PRO A 116 -9.44 -13.05 2.38
C PRO A 116 -10.78 -12.34 2.69
N ALA A 117 -11.82 -13.12 2.95
CA ALA A 117 -13.16 -12.64 3.30
C ALA A 117 -13.79 -11.65 2.29
N GLY A 118 -13.33 -11.64 1.05
CA GLY A 118 -13.93 -10.78 0.01
C GLY A 118 -13.62 -9.29 0.20
N LYS A 119 -12.42 -8.95 0.65
CA LYS A 119 -11.95 -7.55 0.79
C LYS A 119 -12.13 -6.77 -0.51
N TYR A 120 -11.78 -7.37 -1.65
CA TYR A 120 -12.03 -6.86 -3.00
C TYR A 120 -13.21 -7.60 -3.60
N MET A 121 -14.30 -6.90 -3.91
CA MET A 121 -15.51 -7.48 -4.49
C MET A 121 -16.14 -6.54 -5.53
N PRO A 122 -16.94 -7.05 -6.44
CA PRO A 122 -17.66 -6.23 -7.41
C PRO A 122 -18.41 -5.08 -6.74
N GLY A 123 -18.31 -3.89 -7.33
CA GLY A 123 -18.90 -2.67 -6.79
C GLY A 123 -18.04 -1.88 -5.80
N LYS A 124 -16.93 -2.45 -5.32
CA LYS A 124 -15.95 -1.70 -4.52
C LYS A 124 -14.96 -0.97 -5.43
N PRO A 125 -14.45 0.21 -5.02
CA PRO A 125 -13.53 1.01 -5.84
C PRO A 125 -12.31 0.25 -6.34
N ALA A 126 -11.67 -0.55 -5.48
CA ALA A 126 -10.45 -1.28 -5.81
C ALA A 126 -10.70 -2.61 -6.55
N TRP A 127 -11.95 -2.98 -6.80
CA TRP A 127 -12.28 -4.26 -7.45
C TRP A 127 -11.55 -4.47 -8.77
N TYR A 128 -11.54 -3.48 -9.64
CA TYR A 128 -10.94 -3.64 -10.97
C TYR A 128 -9.43 -3.91 -10.92
N MET A 129 -8.73 -3.40 -9.91
CA MET A 129 -7.30 -3.65 -9.73
C MET A 129 -7.06 -5.11 -9.34
N PHE A 130 -7.85 -5.64 -8.42
CA PHE A 130 -7.83 -7.05 -8.06
C PHE A 130 -8.29 -7.94 -9.23
N ASP A 131 -9.38 -7.59 -9.91
CA ASP A 131 -9.96 -8.34 -11.02
C ASP A 131 -8.99 -8.46 -12.20
N ASN A 132 -8.26 -7.41 -12.49
CA ASN A 132 -7.21 -7.43 -13.52
C ASN A 132 -6.12 -8.49 -13.24
N CYS A 133 -5.84 -8.74 -11.98
CA CYS A 133 -4.87 -9.76 -11.58
C CYS A 133 -5.50 -11.16 -11.52
N GLN A 134 -6.68 -11.31 -10.92
CA GLN A 134 -7.32 -12.63 -10.81
C GLN A 134 -7.76 -13.21 -12.15
N SER A 135 -8.01 -12.36 -13.15
CA SER A 135 -8.41 -12.78 -14.50
C SER A 135 -7.25 -13.27 -15.35
N LYS A 136 -6.01 -13.11 -14.90
CA LYS A 136 -4.85 -13.62 -15.63
C LYS A 136 -4.89 -15.14 -15.72
N ARG A 137 -4.67 -15.65 -16.93
CA ARG A 137 -4.61 -17.09 -17.23
C ARG A 137 -3.19 -17.64 -17.22
N ALA A 138 -2.22 -16.86 -16.77
CA ALA A 138 -0.83 -17.29 -16.62
C ALA A 138 -0.70 -18.29 -15.46
N ALA A 139 0.31 -19.15 -15.51
CA ALA A 139 0.61 -20.09 -14.43
C ALA A 139 0.93 -19.37 -13.12
N THR A 140 1.59 -18.22 -13.22
CA THR A 140 1.98 -17.37 -12.09
C THR A 140 1.38 -15.98 -12.20
N ILE A 141 1.26 -15.29 -11.08
CA ILE A 141 0.60 -13.98 -11.01
C ILE A 141 1.42 -12.84 -11.64
N GLY A 142 2.74 -12.95 -11.58
CA GLY A 142 3.69 -11.97 -12.08
C GLY A 142 3.89 -10.77 -11.15
N VAL A 143 4.93 -10.00 -11.44
CA VAL A 143 5.47 -8.95 -10.55
C VAL A 143 4.44 -7.89 -10.14
N MET A 144 3.67 -7.34 -11.08
CA MET A 144 2.71 -6.29 -10.77
C MET A 144 1.64 -6.73 -9.76
N CYS A 145 1.22 -7.99 -9.84
CA CYS A 145 0.16 -8.52 -8.99
C CYS A 145 0.67 -9.03 -7.63
N SER A 146 1.99 -9.08 -7.44
CA SER A 146 2.63 -9.39 -6.16
C SER A 146 2.94 -8.15 -5.31
N ALA A 147 2.46 -6.98 -5.71
CA ALA A 147 2.63 -5.76 -4.93
C ALA A 147 1.80 -5.79 -3.63
N VAL A 148 2.44 -5.49 -2.50
CA VAL A 148 1.77 -5.29 -1.21
C VAL A 148 0.96 -4.00 -1.22
N PHE A 149 1.51 -2.97 -1.83
CA PHE A 149 0.84 -1.68 -1.99
C PHE A 149 0.86 -1.26 -3.46
N TRP A 150 -0.32 -1.01 -4.03
CA TRP A 150 -0.45 -0.58 -5.41
C TRP A 150 -1.37 0.62 -5.53
N SER A 151 -0.86 1.73 -6.10
CA SER A 151 -1.64 2.95 -6.28
C SER A 151 -1.72 3.40 -7.74
N GLN A 152 -2.89 3.85 -8.12
CA GLN A 152 -3.18 4.61 -9.35
C GLN A 152 -3.71 6.02 -9.01
N ASN A 153 -3.67 6.43 -7.75
CA ASN A 153 -4.13 7.74 -7.31
C ASN A 153 -3.06 8.81 -7.55
N ASN A 154 -3.40 9.79 -8.36
CA ASN A 154 -2.54 10.95 -8.61
C ASN A 154 -2.46 11.81 -7.36
N GLY A 155 -1.24 12.05 -6.86
CA GLY A 155 -1.03 12.84 -5.65
C GLY A 155 -1.21 12.06 -4.34
N LEU A 156 -1.14 10.71 -4.39
CA LEU A 156 -0.98 9.91 -3.18
C LEU A 156 0.21 10.39 -2.36
N GLN A 157 0.02 10.50 -1.06
CA GLN A 157 1.07 10.76 -0.08
C GLN A 157 1.08 9.69 0.99
N LEU A 158 2.27 9.24 1.35
CA LEU A 158 2.51 8.27 2.43
C LEU A 158 3.45 8.91 3.44
N GLN A 159 3.13 8.84 4.73
CA GLN A 159 3.95 9.41 5.79
C GLN A 159 3.93 8.52 7.03
N ASN A 160 5.10 8.36 7.66
CA ASN A 160 5.28 7.70 8.95
C ASN A 160 4.63 6.31 9.03
N LEU A 161 4.85 5.49 7.99
CA LEU A 161 4.40 4.10 7.93
C LEU A 161 5.43 3.25 7.17
N THR A 162 5.41 1.96 7.40
CA THR A 162 6.26 0.96 6.75
C THR A 162 5.40 0.08 5.84
N ILE A 163 5.82 -0.07 4.59
CA ILE A 163 5.27 -1.05 3.65
C ILE A 163 6.35 -2.09 3.41
N GLN A 164 6.01 -3.35 3.63
CA GLN A 164 6.98 -4.44 3.58
C GLN A 164 6.39 -5.67 2.87
N ASN A 165 7.11 -6.20 1.90
CA ASN A 165 6.91 -7.60 1.54
C ASN A 165 7.65 -8.45 2.58
N THR A 166 6.90 -9.30 3.28
CA THR A 166 7.43 -10.12 4.38
C THR A 166 7.86 -11.50 3.93
N LEU A 167 7.87 -11.77 2.62
CA LEU A 167 8.47 -12.99 2.09
C LEU A 167 9.96 -13.01 2.41
N GLY A 168 10.40 -14.00 3.16
CA GLY A 168 11.82 -14.19 3.47
C GLY A 168 12.60 -14.59 2.23
N ASP A 169 13.85 -14.15 2.13
CA ASP A 169 14.78 -14.68 1.13
C ASP A 169 14.98 -16.17 1.38
N SER A 170 14.54 -17.02 0.46
CA SER A 170 14.90 -18.42 0.48
C SER A 170 16.14 -18.62 -0.43
N VAL A 171 17.17 -19.23 0.13
CA VAL A 171 18.47 -19.46 -0.55
C VAL A 171 18.30 -20.34 -1.79
N ASP A 172 17.25 -21.14 -1.86
CA ASP A 172 16.96 -22.09 -2.94
C ASP A 172 15.94 -21.54 -3.95
N ALA A 173 15.53 -20.32 -3.79
CA ALA A 173 14.50 -19.75 -4.64
C ALA A 173 15.10 -19.26 -5.96
N GLY A 174 14.47 -19.61 -7.05
CA GLY A 174 14.76 -19.04 -8.37
C GLY A 174 14.53 -17.52 -8.42
N ASN A 175 14.09 -17.01 -9.54
CA ASN A 175 13.85 -15.57 -9.74
C ASN A 175 12.58 -15.10 -8.99
N HIS A 176 12.64 -14.98 -7.67
CA HIS A 176 11.56 -14.37 -6.91
C HIS A 176 11.65 -12.86 -6.99
N GLN A 177 10.57 -12.22 -7.38
CA GLN A 177 10.44 -10.77 -7.39
C GLN A 177 9.31 -10.38 -6.45
N ALA A 178 9.63 -9.56 -5.48
CA ALA A 178 8.70 -9.01 -4.52
C ALA A 178 8.67 -7.49 -4.64
N VAL A 179 7.49 -6.92 -4.69
CA VAL A 179 7.27 -5.47 -4.73
C VAL A 179 6.52 -5.05 -3.47
N ALA A 180 7.04 -4.04 -2.81
CA ALA A 180 6.41 -3.41 -1.67
C ALA A 180 5.56 -2.21 -2.10
#